data_fee600f6e87fc1d50d3349fd4be1d40a
#
_entry.id   fee600f6e87fc1d50d3349fd4be1d40a
#
_cell.length_a   1.000
_cell.length_b   1.000
_cell.length_c   1.000
_cell.angle_alpha   90.00
_cell.angle_beta   90.00
_cell.angle_gamma   90.00
#
_symmetry.space_group_name_H-M   'P 1'
#
loop_
_entity.id
_entity.type
_entity.pdbx_description
1 polymer ?
#
loop_
_entity_poly.entity_id
_entity_poly.type
_entity_poly.pdbx_seq_one_letter_code
_entity_poly.pdbx_strand_id
1 'polypeptide(L)'
;NQYLNILNKKKKALQYESKLGIETSNIYLQSYFLNPLNNSIALTADSLTNKLTWQRIKPYIFNTLSFIKKKNTFALTIPIEANFATQKDNNTGQKKTYTNVSLNPRLDITIPLTSKLEMQIGFVKQTTIKSILDTHDGYILTNYRTLRQNDSILPVEKLKNLKGSFAYKNPLNGLFIYFTTSYSALKRNLLLSNTYNNSLTKTLAIQRWNNQYSLYFTGYINKFFLTAKTNVSIVFVRGEIKNLQLLQNTETQISSTINEIKIKTTVNKFSWGNFENSLSLQKNKSKLFQMRNEISDIQNFSIQNNFKIYFFLTSKFSTSVNTDYYDFKNTQAVHSKYFFLDWGLRYKFRNIDIEATITNITNNKVFNAALLTKNTSQEYDYKIRPANALVRFYFSF
;
A
#
# COMPACT_ATOMS: atom_id res chain seq x y z
N ASN A 1 -4.77 -19.32 -18.71
CA ASN A 1 -3.93 -20.21 -17.87
C ASN A 1 -4.41 -21.64 -18.03
N GLN A 2 -3.55 -22.55 -18.50
CA GLN A 2 -3.82 -23.98 -18.48
C GLN A 2 -2.83 -24.62 -17.51
N TYR A 3 -3.32 -25.51 -16.64
CA TYR A 3 -2.48 -26.20 -15.67
C TYR A 3 -2.90 -27.65 -15.45
N LEU A 4 -1.94 -28.50 -15.16
CA LEU A 4 -2.11 -29.87 -14.72
C LEU A 4 -1.66 -29.96 -13.26
N ASN A 5 -2.52 -30.46 -12.38
CA ASN A 5 -2.18 -30.75 -10.99
C ASN A 5 -1.90 -32.23 -10.81
N ILE A 6 -0.74 -32.57 -10.30
CA ILE A 6 -0.39 -33.92 -9.88
C ILE A 6 -0.31 -33.92 -8.36
N LEU A 7 -1.33 -34.50 -7.72
CA LEU A 7 -1.39 -34.67 -6.26
C LEU A 7 -0.96 -36.08 -5.91
N ASN A 8 0.17 -36.23 -5.25
CA ASN A 8 0.52 -37.51 -4.61
C ASN A 8 0.06 -37.48 -3.16
N LYS A 9 -1.13 -38.07 -2.91
CA LYS A 9 -1.64 -38.29 -1.55
C LYS A 9 -1.03 -39.56 -0.99
N LYS A 10 -0.23 -39.47 0.07
CA LYS A 10 -0.21 -40.42 1.21
C LYS A 10 1.15 -40.76 1.78
N LYS A 11 1.57 -40.00 2.75
CA LYS A 11 1.83 -40.52 4.11
C LYS A 11 1.36 -39.38 4.99
N LYS A 12 0.64 -39.63 6.06
CA LYS A 12 -0.06 -38.62 6.91
C LYS A 12 0.76 -37.39 7.35
N ALA A 13 2.09 -37.41 7.20
CA ALA A 13 2.98 -36.33 7.59
C ALA A 13 3.64 -35.60 6.42
N LEU A 14 3.85 -36.23 5.26
CA LEU A 14 4.55 -35.68 4.11
C LEU A 14 3.60 -35.61 2.91
N GLN A 15 3.47 -34.47 2.31
CA GLN A 15 2.65 -34.22 1.10
C GLN A 15 3.54 -33.60 0.04
N TYR A 16 3.39 -34.06 -1.18
CA TYR A 16 4.03 -33.51 -2.36
C TYR A 16 2.96 -33.11 -3.38
N GLU A 17 3.09 -31.91 -3.89
CA GLU A 17 2.25 -31.37 -4.96
C GLU A 17 3.14 -30.84 -6.08
N SER A 18 2.86 -31.25 -7.32
CA SER A 18 3.49 -30.66 -8.49
C SER A 18 2.43 -30.06 -9.39
N LYS A 19 2.65 -28.84 -9.84
CA LYS A 19 1.79 -28.10 -10.74
C LYS A 19 2.59 -27.65 -11.95
N LEU A 20 2.17 -28.08 -13.13
CA LEU A 20 2.77 -27.68 -14.40
C LEU A 20 1.77 -26.86 -15.19
N GLY A 21 2.22 -25.77 -15.80
CA GLY A 21 1.32 -24.93 -16.58
C GLY A 21 2.04 -23.97 -17.51
N ILE A 22 1.27 -23.29 -18.33
CA ILE A 22 1.70 -22.25 -19.23
C ILE A 22 0.80 -21.03 -19.05
N GLU A 23 1.40 -19.89 -18.86
CA GLU A 23 0.72 -18.59 -18.83
C GLU A 23 1.10 -17.84 -20.10
N THR A 24 0.10 -17.36 -20.83
CA THR A 24 0.31 -16.52 -22.02
C THR A 24 -0.34 -15.17 -21.79
N SER A 25 0.30 -14.13 -22.24
CA SER A 25 -0.26 -12.77 -22.22
C SER A 25 0.08 -12.03 -23.51
N ASN A 26 -0.91 -11.31 -24.02
CA ASN A 26 -0.75 -10.40 -25.14
C ASN A 26 -1.33 -9.06 -24.71
N ILE A 27 -0.50 -8.02 -24.70
CA ILE A 27 -0.85 -6.69 -24.19
C ILE A 27 -0.47 -5.67 -25.27
N TYR A 28 -1.36 -4.72 -25.49
CA TYR A 28 -1.14 -3.61 -26.39
C TYR A 28 -1.11 -2.30 -25.61
N LEU A 29 -0.11 -1.47 -25.87
CA LEU A 29 0.04 -0.14 -25.29
C LEU A 29 0.01 0.89 -26.42
N GLN A 30 -0.95 1.81 -26.33
CA GLN A 30 -0.99 2.99 -27.18
C GLN A 30 -1.11 4.22 -26.29
N SER A 31 -0.23 5.20 -26.51
CA SER A 31 -0.32 6.51 -25.88
C SER A 31 0.05 7.60 -26.89
N TYR A 32 -0.63 8.74 -26.77
CA TYR A 32 -0.39 9.94 -27.57
C TYR A 32 -0.85 11.16 -26.79
N PHE A 33 -0.33 12.32 -27.17
CA PHE A 33 -0.81 13.59 -26.64
C PHE A 33 -1.84 14.21 -27.57
N LEU A 34 -2.96 14.66 -27.01
CA LEU A 34 -3.98 15.41 -27.74
C LEU A 34 -3.72 16.92 -27.57
N ASN A 35 -3.90 17.67 -28.64
CA ASN A 35 -3.98 19.12 -28.54
C ASN A 35 -5.37 19.48 -27.95
N PRO A 36 -5.43 20.13 -26.77
CA PRO A 36 -6.71 20.43 -26.13
C PRO A 36 -7.59 21.42 -26.92
N LEU A 37 -7.02 22.17 -27.87
CA LEU A 37 -7.75 23.18 -28.60
C LEU A 37 -8.57 22.60 -29.76
N ASN A 38 -8.13 21.54 -30.40
CA ASN A 38 -8.77 20.98 -31.59
C ASN A 38 -8.92 19.45 -31.58
N ASN A 39 -8.69 18.81 -30.45
CA ASN A 39 -8.72 17.36 -30.30
C ASN A 39 -7.86 16.58 -31.33
N SER A 40 -6.96 17.28 -32.04
CA SER A 40 -6.03 16.62 -32.95
C SER A 40 -4.88 16.00 -32.16
N ILE A 41 -4.34 14.89 -32.68
CA ILE A 41 -3.11 14.32 -32.12
C ILE A 41 -2.03 15.39 -32.31
N ALA A 42 -1.43 15.84 -31.22
CA ALA A 42 -0.30 16.73 -31.28
C ALA A 42 0.85 15.97 -31.96
N LEU A 43 1.10 16.25 -33.22
CA LEU A 43 2.18 15.68 -34.02
C LEU A 43 3.57 16.18 -33.56
N THR A 44 3.77 16.31 -32.28
CA THR A 44 5.01 16.79 -31.69
C THR A 44 5.85 15.61 -31.26
N ALA A 45 6.92 15.39 -31.97
CA ALA A 45 8.02 14.48 -31.72
C ALA A 45 7.62 13.01 -31.46
N ASP A 46 8.23 12.09 -32.17
CA ASP A 46 8.10 10.62 -32.01
C ASP A 46 8.31 10.16 -30.55
N SER A 47 8.98 10.98 -29.76
CA SER A 47 9.25 10.74 -28.33
C SER A 47 8.01 10.79 -27.42
N LEU A 48 6.87 11.29 -27.90
CA LEU A 48 5.63 11.42 -27.10
C LEU A 48 4.55 10.41 -27.50
N THR A 49 4.83 9.55 -28.45
CA THR A 49 3.90 8.51 -28.91
C THR A 49 4.45 7.13 -28.60
N ASN A 50 3.58 6.23 -28.15
CA ASN A 50 3.90 4.83 -27.95
C ASN A 50 2.85 3.98 -28.66
N LYS A 51 3.30 2.96 -29.42
CA LYS A 51 2.43 1.96 -30.04
C LYS A 51 3.13 0.60 -29.97
N LEU A 52 3.05 -0.05 -28.82
CA LEU A 52 3.79 -1.24 -28.49
C LEU A 52 2.88 -2.45 -28.38
N THR A 53 3.35 -3.60 -28.84
CA THR A 53 2.74 -4.90 -28.60
C THR A 53 3.67 -5.75 -27.77
N TRP A 54 3.16 -6.37 -26.72
CA TRP A 54 3.89 -7.25 -25.82
C TRP A 54 3.25 -8.62 -25.83
N GLN A 55 4.04 -9.63 -26.15
CA GLN A 55 3.65 -11.02 -26.09
C GLN A 55 4.57 -11.75 -25.10
N ARG A 56 3.99 -12.52 -24.19
CA ARG A 56 4.76 -13.31 -23.23
C ARG A 56 4.19 -14.70 -23.12
N ILE A 57 5.08 -15.69 -23.13
CA ILE A 57 4.82 -17.09 -22.83
C ILE A 57 5.65 -17.44 -21.61
N LYS A 58 5.00 -17.96 -20.57
CA LYS A 58 5.63 -18.32 -19.30
C LYS A 58 5.24 -19.76 -18.93
N PRO A 59 5.97 -20.78 -19.39
CA PRO A 59 5.88 -22.12 -18.83
C PRO A 59 6.43 -22.13 -17.40
N TYR A 60 5.81 -22.91 -16.55
CA TYR A 60 6.21 -23.03 -15.15
C TYR A 60 5.99 -24.42 -14.58
N ILE A 61 6.81 -24.77 -13.59
CA ILE A 61 6.64 -25.95 -12.75
C ILE A 61 6.71 -25.48 -11.30
N PHE A 62 5.68 -25.73 -10.51
CA PHE A 62 5.64 -25.48 -9.07
C PHE A 62 5.68 -26.81 -8.34
N ASN A 63 6.74 -27.04 -7.58
CA ASN A 63 6.87 -28.19 -6.71
C ASN A 63 6.71 -27.74 -5.26
N THR A 64 5.75 -28.29 -4.54
CA THR A 64 5.53 -28.00 -3.12
C THR A 64 5.70 -29.27 -2.31
N LEU A 65 6.62 -29.22 -1.36
CA LEU A 65 6.83 -30.24 -0.35
C LEU A 65 6.32 -29.71 1.00
N SER A 66 5.30 -30.34 1.54
CA SER A 66 4.73 -29.96 2.83
C SER A 66 4.90 -31.09 3.84
N PHE A 67 5.39 -30.75 5.00
CA PHE A 67 5.52 -31.66 6.13
C PHE A 67 4.66 -31.18 7.29
N ILE A 68 3.75 -32.02 7.74
CA ILE A 68 2.81 -31.72 8.83
C ILE A 68 3.01 -32.76 9.92
N LYS A 69 3.47 -32.31 11.10
CA LYS A 69 3.62 -33.18 12.30
C LYS A 69 2.93 -32.53 13.49
N LYS A 70 1.89 -33.18 14.01
CA LYS A 70 0.98 -32.59 15.01
C LYS A 70 0.38 -31.30 14.47
N LYS A 71 0.76 -30.13 15.02
CA LYS A 71 0.33 -28.80 14.58
C LYS A 71 1.44 -28.00 13.88
N ASN A 72 2.67 -28.56 13.82
CA ASN A 72 3.78 -27.91 13.10
C ASN A 72 3.59 -28.13 11.60
N THR A 73 3.75 -27.08 10.83
CA THR A 73 3.74 -27.16 9.38
C THR A 73 5.04 -26.58 8.82
N PHE A 74 5.57 -27.27 7.84
CA PHE A 74 6.71 -26.84 7.05
C PHE A 74 6.30 -27.00 5.58
N ALA A 75 6.42 -25.91 4.80
CA ALA A 75 6.13 -25.96 3.38
C ALA A 75 7.27 -25.32 2.59
N LEU A 76 7.87 -26.09 1.69
CA LEU A 76 8.86 -25.61 0.75
C LEU A 76 8.26 -25.67 -0.66
N THR A 77 8.08 -24.52 -1.30
CA THR A 77 7.63 -24.41 -2.68
C THR A 77 8.80 -23.95 -3.54
N ILE A 78 9.04 -24.66 -4.64
CA ILE A 78 10.13 -24.39 -5.58
C ILE A 78 9.54 -24.15 -6.97
N PRO A 79 9.12 -22.92 -7.29
CA PRO A 79 8.72 -22.54 -8.64
C PRO A 79 9.94 -22.43 -9.55
N ILE A 80 9.87 -23.09 -10.69
CA ILE A 80 10.79 -22.89 -11.83
C ILE A 80 9.96 -22.28 -12.94
N GLU A 81 10.34 -21.11 -13.39
CA GLU A 81 9.61 -20.34 -14.40
C GLU A 81 10.55 -19.92 -15.51
N ALA A 82 10.19 -20.19 -16.77
CA ALA A 82 10.85 -19.62 -17.92
C ALA A 82 9.94 -18.55 -18.53
N ASN A 83 10.50 -17.38 -18.80
CA ASN A 83 9.77 -16.27 -19.41
C ASN A 83 10.37 -15.99 -20.80
N PHE A 84 9.53 -16.10 -21.81
CA PHE A 84 9.83 -15.71 -23.19
C PHE A 84 8.91 -14.55 -23.52
N ALA A 85 9.49 -13.36 -23.69
CA ALA A 85 8.72 -12.18 -24.01
C ALA A 85 9.25 -11.50 -25.27
N THR A 86 8.34 -10.96 -26.05
CA THR A 86 8.62 -10.20 -27.26
C THR A 86 7.90 -8.87 -27.18
N GLN A 87 8.64 -7.80 -27.34
CA GLN A 87 8.12 -6.46 -27.52
C GLN A 87 8.30 -6.05 -28.98
N LYS A 88 7.25 -5.55 -29.60
CA LYS A 88 7.29 -4.95 -30.92
C LYS A 88 6.84 -3.51 -30.84
N ASP A 89 7.66 -2.60 -31.31
CA ASP A 89 7.23 -1.22 -31.58
C ASP A 89 6.58 -1.17 -32.95
N ASN A 90 5.28 -0.84 -32.98
CA ASN A 90 4.50 -0.80 -34.22
C ASN A 90 4.71 0.50 -35.01
N ASN A 91 5.35 1.53 -34.44
CA ASN A 91 5.74 2.74 -35.19
C ASN A 91 7.03 2.50 -35.98
N THR A 92 8.06 1.92 -35.36
CA THR A 92 9.38 1.72 -35.96
C THR A 92 9.57 0.33 -36.56
N GLY A 93 8.68 -0.62 -36.23
CA GLY A 93 8.83 -2.03 -36.60
C GLY A 93 9.88 -2.80 -35.80
N GLN A 94 10.60 -2.15 -34.90
CA GLN A 94 11.63 -2.80 -34.09
C GLN A 94 11.05 -3.89 -33.19
N LYS A 95 11.77 -5.01 -33.09
CA LYS A 95 11.39 -6.15 -32.28
C LYS A 95 12.51 -6.47 -31.28
N LYS A 96 12.14 -6.57 -29.99
CA LYS A 96 13.03 -6.96 -28.89
C LYS A 96 12.54 -8.25 -28.27
N THR A 97 13.43 -9.20 -28.05
CA THR A 97 13.11 -10.47 -27.40
C THR A 97 13.83 -10.58 -26.07
N TYR A 98 13.14 -11.15 -25.10
CA TYR A 98 13.65 -11.31 -23.74
C TYR A 98 13.45 -12.74 -23.29
N THR A 99 14.49 -13.36 -22.78
CA THR A 99 14.42 -14.70 -22.21
C THR A 99 15.00 -14.69 -20.81
N ASN A 100 14.28 -15.25 -19.86
CA ASN A 100 14.77 -15.38 -18.49
C ASN A 100 14.22 -16.66 -17.86
N VAL A 101 15.10 -17.43 -17.24
CA VAL A 101 14.72 -18.57 -16.40
C VAL A 101 14.97 -18.19 -14.95
N SER A 102 14.00 -18.44 -14.10
CA SER A 102 14.06 -18.07 -12.68
C SER A 102 13.66 -19.23 -11.78
N LEU A 103 14.39 -19.35 -10.67
CA LEU A 103 14.09 -20.21 -9.54
C LEU A 103 13.65 -19.33 -8.38
N ASN A 104 12.39 -19.47 -7.95
CA ASN A 104 11.71 -18.59 -7.00
C ASN A 104 11.30 -19.33 -5.70
N PRO A 105 12.24 -19.87 -4.90
CA PRO A 105 11.92 -20.68 -3.73
C PRO A 105 11.19 -19.87 -2.67
N ARG A 106 10.23 -20.54 -2.03
CA ARG A 106 9.46 -20.04 -0.90
C ARG A 106 9.47 -21.09 0.21
N LEU A 107 9.77 -20.67 1.41
CA LEU A 107 9.73 -21.48 2.63
C LEU A 107 8.74 -20.84 3.61
N ASP A 108 7.80 -21.63 4.10
CA ASP A 108 6.86 -21.22 5.14
C ASP A 108 6.93 -22.27 6.28
N ILE A 109 7.15 -21.81 7.50
CA ILE A 109 7.21 -22.63 8.71
C ILE A 109 6.21 -22.05 9.70
N THR A 110 5.33 -22.90 10.23
CA THR A 110 4.40 -22.54 11.31
C THR A 110 4.60 -23.49 12.48
N ILE A 111 4.86 -22.93 13.66
CA ILE A 111 5.13 -23.67 14.89
C ILE A 111 4.19 -23.15 15.98
N PRO A 112 3.14 -23.89 16.34
CA PRO A 112 2.36 -23.61 17.54
C PRO A 112 3.18 -24.01 18.77
N LEU A 113 3.67 -23.03 19.49
CA LEU A 113 4.48 -23.23 20.72
C LEU A 113 3.59 -23.71 21.87
N THR A 114 2.36 -23.18 21.94
CA THR A 114 1.32 -23.62 22.88
C THR A 114 -0.06 -23.59 22.18
N SER A 115 -1.12 -23.95 22.89
CA SER A 115 -2.49 -23.79 22.36
C SER A 115 -2.90 -22.34 22.07
N LYS A 116 -2.18 -21.37 22.66
CA LYS A 116 -2.46 -19.92 22.53
C LYS A 116 -1.38 -19.17 21.76
N LEU A 117 -0.24 -19.80 21.51
CA LEU A 117 0.96 -19.15 21.00
C LEU A 117 1.45 -19.83 19.74
N GLU A 118 1.59 -19.07 18.66
CA GLU A 118 2.03 -19.51 17.35
C GLU A 118 3.15 -18.61 16.82
N MET A 119 4.15 -19.21 16.22
CA MET A 119 5.23 -18.54 15.50
C MET A 119 5.22 -18.97 14.04
N GLN A 120 5.43 -18.00 13.14
CA GLN A 120 5.58 -18.28 11.72
C GLN A 120 6.86 -17.63 11.20
N ILE A 121 7.56 -18.33 10.32
CA ILE A 121 8.74 -17.84 9.60
C ILE A 121 8.51 -18.11 8.13
N GLY A 122 8.72 -17.09 7.31
CA GLY A 122 8.61 -17.18 5.86
C GLY A 122 9.85 -16.61 5.18
N PHE A 123 10.31 -17.28 4.15
CA PHE A 123 11.33 -16.79 3.25
C PHE A 123 10.84 -16.90 1.80
N VAL A 124 11.04 -15.83 1.03
CA VAL A 124 10.71 -15.79 -0.40
C VAL A 124 11.90 -15.21 -1.16
N LYS A 125 12.30 -15.91 -2.21
CA LYS A 125 13.14 -15.33 -3.26
C LYS A 125 12.31 -15.33 -4.54
N GLN A 126 12.20 -14.17 -5.18
CA GLN A 126 11.39 -14.00 -6.38
C GLN A 126 12.09 -13.15 -7.41
N THR A 127 12.07 -13.60 -8.67
CA THR A 127 12.49 -12.80 -9.81
C THR A 127 11.25 -12.44 -10.62
N THR A 128 11.01 -11.15 -10.82
CA THR A 128 9.84 -10.64 -11.56
C THR A 128 10.31 -9.85 -12.76
N ILE A 129 9.74 -10.14 -13.91
CA ILE A 129 9.86 -9.33 -15.11
C ILE A 129 8.63 -8.40 -15.16
N LYS A 130 8.85 -7.11 -15.31
CA LYS A 130 7.79 -6.12 -15.38
C LYS A 130 7.03 -6.17 -16.71
N SER A 131 5.96 -5.41 -16.79
CA SER A 131 5.06 -5.37 -17.95
C SER A 131 5.51 -4.36 -19.00
N ILE A 132 4.76 -4.31 -20.11
CA ILE A 132 4.91 -3.33 -21.18
C ILE A 132 4.84 -1.87 -20.66
N LEU A 133 4.07 -1.62 -19.60
CA LEU A 133 3.95 -0.28 -18.98
C LEU A 133 5.28 0.22 -18.37
N ASP A 134 6.22 -0.68 -18.17
CA ASP A 134 7.54 -0.36 -17.65
C ASP A 134 8.64 -0.41 -18.72
N THR A 135 8.30 -0.66 -20.02
CA THR A 135 9.27 -0.85 -21.11
C THR A 135 9.09 0.10 -22.30
N HIS A 136 8.26 1.13 -22.14
CA HIS A 136 7.95 2.08 -23.22
C HIS A 136 9.12 3.04 -23.50
N ASP A 137 9.37 3.31 -24.77
CA ASP A 137 10.45 4.18 -25.25
C ASP A 137 10.02 5.65 -25.32
N GLY A 138 8.76 5.93 -25.62
CA GLY A 138 8.20 7.27 -25.64
C GLY A 138 7.76 7.72 -24.22
N TYR A 139 7.71 9.02 -24.02
CA TYR A 139 7.19 9.56 -22.76
C TYR A 139 5.72 9.25 -22.56
N ILE A 140 5.35 8.90 -21.32
CA ILE A 140 3.96 8.79 -20.86
C ILE A 140 3.74 9.81 -19.75
N LEU A 141 2.67 10.58 -19.84
CA LEU A 141 2.23 11.49 -18.79
C LEU A 141 1.54 10.68 -17.70
N THR A 142 2.21 10.45 -16.58
CA THR A 142 1.68 9.68 -15.45
C THR A 142 0.77 10.51 -14.53
N ASN A 143 0.95 11.83 -14.56
CA ASN A 143 0.06 12.84 -14.00
C ASN A 143 0.34 14.18 -14.69
N TYR A 144 -0.44 15.21 -14.40
CA TYR A 144 -0.36 16.53 -15.07
C TYR A 144 1.03 17.23 -14.99
N ARG A 145 1.97 16.70 -14.22
CA ARG A 145 3.32 17.27 -14.05
C ARG A 145 4.45 16.25 -14.20
N THR A 146 4.17 14.99 -14.52
CA THR A 146 5.21 13.96 -14.56
C THR A 146 5.19 13.19 -15.85
N LEU A 147 6.24 13.36 -16.64
CA LEU A 147 6.56 12.55 -17.80
C LEU A 147 7.48 11.41 -17.39
N ARG A 148 7.13 10.20 -17.77
CA ARG A 148 7.95 9.02 -17.55
C ARG A 148 8.36 8.37 -18.87
N GLN A 149 9.61 7.97 -18.98
CA GLN A 149 10.18 7.21 -20.07
C GLN A 149 11.03 6.08 -19.51
N ASN A 150 11.07 4.96 -20.23
CA ASN A 150 12.01 3.89 -19.96
C ASN A 150 12.90 3.72 -21.22
N ASP A 151 14.20 3.66 -21.04
CA ASP A 151 15.18 3.51 -22.13
C ASP A 151 15.18 2.08 -22.70
N SER A 152 14.01 1.60 -23.15
CA SER A 152 13.80 0.31 -23.81
C SER A 152 14.33 -0.93 -23.10
N ILE A 153 14.57 -0.84 -21.80
CA ILE A 153 15.18 -1.91 -21.03
C ILE A 153 14.09 -2.73 -20.37
N LEU A 154 14.21 -4.06 -20.44
CA LEU A 154 13.33 -4.93 -19.69
C LEU A 154 13.61 -4.82 -18.18
N PRO A 155 12.66 -4.30 -17.39
CA PRO A 155 12.85 -4.21 -15.96
C PRO A 155 12.80 -5.60 -15.31
N VAL A 156 13.90 -5.97 -14.67
CA VAL A 156 14.01 -7.20 -13.88
C VAL A 156 14.22 -6.84 -12.42
N GLU A 157 13.37 -7.40 -11.57
CA GLU A 157 13.45 -7.25 -10.11
C GLU A 157 13.73 -8.59 -9.45
N LYS A 158 14.70 -8.62 -8.55
CA LYS A 158 15.05 -9.78 -7.74
C LYS A 158 14.79 -9.43 -6.28
N LEU A 159 13.71 -9.98 -5.72
CA LEU A 159 13.30 -9.79 -4.34
C LEU A 159 13.79 -10.95 -3.49
N LYS A 160 14.35 -10.65 -2.32
CA LYS A 160 14.51 -11.58 -1.20
C LYS A 160 13.73 -10.99 -0.02
N ASN A 161 12.83 -11.76 0.55
CA ASN A 161 12.04 -11.35 1.70
C ASN A 161 12.12 -12.40 2.80
N LEU A 162 12.41 -11.95 4.01
CA LEU A 162 12.35 -12.75 5.24
C LEU A 162 11.26 -12.15 6.12
N LYS A 163 10.30 -12.96 6.52
CA LYS A 163 9.19 -12.56 7.39
C LYS A 163 9.16 -13.44 8.64
N GLY A 164 9.01 -12.82 9.79
CA GLY A 164 8.71 -13.48 11.05
C GLY A 164 7.40 -12.96 11.61
N SER A 165 6.58 -13.81 12.17
CA SER A 165 5.39 -13.40 12.92
C SER A 165 5.19 -14.24 14.15
N PHE A 166 4.57 -13.61 15.13
CA PHE A 166 4.26 -14.17 16.42
C PHE A 166 2.82 -13.81 16.77
N ALA A 167 2.01 -14.78 17.14
CA ALA A 167 0.62 -14.61 17.46
C ALA A 167 0.28 -15.25 18.80
N TYR A 168 -0.20 -14.45 19.75
CA TYR A 168 -0.80 -14.91 20.99
C TYR A 168 -2.31 -14.67 20.94
N LYS A 169 -3.10 -15.73 21.16
CA LYS A 169 -4.56 -15.71 21.08
C LYS A 169 -5.13 -16.34 22.34
N ASN A 170 -5.75 -15.54 23.19
CA ASN A 170 -6.45 -16.04 24.38
C ASN A 170 -7.90 -15.52 24.39
N PRO A 171 -8.84 -16.24 23.75
CA PRO A 171 -10.25 -15.85 23.68
C PRO A 171 -10.92 -15.75 25.04
N LEU A 172 -10.53 -16.61 26.02
CA LEU A 172 -11.14 -16.66 27.35
C LEU A 172 -10.95 -15.36 28.14
N ASN A 173 -9.81 -14.70 27.98
CA ASN A 173 -9.59 -13.39 28.61
C ASN A 173 -9.62 -12.22 27.62
N GLY A 174 -10.03 -12.47 26.34
CA GLY A 174 -10.17 -11.46 25.33
C GLY A 174 -8.85 -10.78 24.91
N LEU A 175 -7.69 -11.44 25.07
CA LEU A 175 -6.37 -10.88 24.72
C LEU A 175 -5.82 -11.50 23.43
N PHE A 176 -5.51 -10.63 22.47
CA PHE A 176 -4.89 -11.01 21.22
C PHE A 176 -3.66 -10.12 20.98
N ILE A 177 -2.53 -10.74 20.69
CA ILE A 177 -1.28 -10.03 20.39
C ILE A 177 -0.73 -10.61 19.11
N TYR A 178 -0.39 -9.75 18.16
CA TYR A 178 0.28 -10.11 16.91
C TYR A 178 1.51 -9.23 16.75
N PHE A 179 2.60 -9.84 16.41
CA PHE A 179 3.82 -9.16 16.05
C PHE A 179 4.32 -9.71 14.72
N THR A 180 4.68 -8.84 13.80
CA THR A 180 5.24 -9.22 12.51
C THR A 180 6.45 -8.36 12.22
N THR A 181 7.52 -8.98 11.77
CA THR A 181 8.69 -8.32 11.21
C THR A 181 8.93 -8.82 9.79
N SER A 182 9.36 -7.94 8.90
CA SER A 182 9.77 -8.34 7.56
C SER A 182 10.97 -7.53 7.10
N TYR A 183 11.96 -8.22 6.56
CA TYR A 183 13.11 -7.65 5.90
C TYR A 183 13.07 -7.99 4.42
N SER A 184 13.17 -6.98 3.56
CA SER A 184 13.19 -7.18 2.11
C SER A 184 14.44 -6.54 1.51
N ALA A 185 15.11 -7.29 0.65
CA ALA A 185 16.18 -6.80 -0.20
C ALA A 185 15.72 -6.95 -1.66
N LEU A 186 15.54 -5.84 -2.34
CA LEU A 186 15.12 -5.76 -3.72
C LEU A 186 16.28 -5.25 -4.58
N LYS A 187 16.71 -6.07 -5.54
CA LYS A 187 17.70 -5.69 -6.54
C LYS A 187 17.00 -5.52 -7.87
N ARG A 188 17.16 -4.35 -8.50
CA ARG A 188 16.56 -4.04 -9.82
C ARG A 188 17.62 -3.54 -10.80
N ASN A 189 17.42 -3.83 -12.07
CA ASN A 189 18.34 -3.40 -13.13
C ASN A 189 18.05 -2.00 -13.68
N LEU A 190 17.05 -1.32 -13.12
CA LEU A 190 16.70 0.05 -13.49
C LEU A 190 16.91 1.00 -12.33
N LEU A 191 17.57 2.13 -12.60
CA LEU A 191 17.68 3.26 -11.72
C LEU A 191 16.83 4.41 -12.28
N LEU A 192 16.00 5.03 -11.44
CA LEU A 192 15.19 6.17 -11.85
C LEU A 192 16.02 7.45 -11.76
N SER A 193 16.08 8.20 -12.87
CA SER A 193 16.64 9.54 -12.95
C SER A 193 15.51 10.55 -13.03
N ASN A 194 15.41 11.41 -12.02
CA ASN A 194 14.42 12.46 -11.97
C ASN A 194 15.08 13.82 -12.24
N THR A 195 14.58 14.51 -13.26
CA THR A 195 14.97 15.90 -13.57
C THR A 195 13.75 16.79 -13.39
N TYR A 196 13.95 17.89 -12.70
CA TYR A 196 12.92 18.89 -12.41
C TYR A 196 13.18 20.14 -13.24
N ASN A 197 12.19 20.55 -14.02
CA ASN A 197 12.22 21.79 -14.77
C ASN A 197 10.93 22.55 -14.46
N ASN A 198 11.03 23.61 -13.65
CA ASN A 198 9.90 24.40 -13.17
C ASN A 198 8.79 23.50 -12.58
N SER A 199 7.66 23.41 -13.30
CA SER A 199 6.51 22.62 -12.86
C SER A 199 6.47 21.18 -13.39
N LEU A 200 7.44 20.79 -14.25
CA LEU A 200 7.46 19.48 -14.91
C LEU A 200 8.57 18.59 -14.34
N THR A 201 8.21 17.38 -13.98
CA THR A 201 9.15 16.32 -13.61
C THR A 201 9.31 15.34 -14.77
N LYS A 202 10.55 15.13 -15.22
CA LYS A 202 10.88 14.05 -16.15
C LYS A 202 11.53 12.93 -15.39
N THR A 203 10.98 11.73 -15.49
CA THR A 203 11.52 10.50 -14.91
C THR A 203 11.98 9.59 -16.02
N LEU A 204 13.28 9.35 -16.09
CA LEU A 204 13.90 8.40 -17.02
C LEU A 204 14.37 7.17 -16.25
N ALA A 205 13.99 6.00 -16.69
CA ALA A 205 14.55 4.75 -16.18
C ALA A 205 15.78 4.37 -16.99
N ILE A 206 16.95 4.35 -16.35
CA ILE A 206 18.23 4.02 -16.97
C ILE A 206 18.69 2.63 -16.55
N GLN A 207 19.46 1.95 -17.41
CA GLN A 207 20.02 0.61 -17.13
C GLN A 207 21.14 0.72 -16.11
N ARG A 208 20.80 0.45 -14.85
CA ARG A 208 21.77 0.39 -13.77
C ARG A 208 21.24 -0.46 -12.64
N TRP A 209 22.01 -1.46 -12.23
CA TRP A 209 21.68 -2.27 -11.06
C TRP A 209 21.75 -1.44 -9.79
N ASN A 210 20.69 -1.50 -9.00
CA ASN A 210 20.63 -0.87 -7.70
C ASN A 210 19.90 -1.75 -6.69
N ASN A 211 20.10 -1.46 -5.41
CA ASN A 211 19.50 -2.18 -4.32
C ASN A 211 18.57 -1.26 -3.53
N GLN A 212 17.45 -1.81 -3.12
CA GLN A 212 16.55 -1.21 -2.15
C GLN A 212 16.40 -2.17 -0.98
N TYR A 213 16.43 -1.62 0.21
CA TYR A 213 16.23 -2.38 1.45
C TYR A 213 15.02 -1.81 2.19
N SER A 214 14.24 -2.69 2.78
CA SER A 214 13.17 -2.29 3.67
C SER A 214 13.09 -3.22 4.87
N LEU A 215 12.84 -2.63 6.04
CA LEU A 215 12.62 -3.32 7.30
C LEU A 215 11.33 -2.78 7.92
N TYR A 216 10.39 -3.68 8.22
CA TYR A 216 9.13 -3.34 8.85
C TYR A 216 8.92 -4.14 10.12
N PHE A 217 8.42 -3.46 11.14
CA PHE A 217 7.90 -4.03 12.38
C PHE A 217 6.46 -3.57 12.53
N THR A 218 5.55 -4.51 12.75
CA THR A 218 4.14 -4.22 13.04
C THR A 218 3.73 -4.99 14.29
N GLY A 219 3.25 -4.28 15.28
CA GLY A 219 2.64 -4.85 16.47
C GLY A 219 1.15 -4.52 16.53
N TYR A 220 0.35 -5.47 16.96
CA TYR A 220 -1.07 -5.30 17.22
C TYR A 220 -1.40 -5.95 18.55
N ILE A 221 -2.02 -5.20 19.45
CA ILE A 221 -2.54 -5.69 20.72
C ILE A 221 -4.02 -5.34 20.75
N ASN A 222 -4.85 -6.32 21.03
CA ASN A 222 -6.26 -6.12 21.26
C ASN A 222 -6.67 -6.77 22.58
N LYS A 223 -7.35 -6.00 23.41
CA LYS A 223 -7.88 -6.47 24.69
C LYS A 223 -9.35 -6.11 24.80
N PHE A 224 -10.16 -7.13 24.97
CA PHE A 224 -11.56 -6.98 25.35
C PHE A 224 -11.74 -7.15 26.85
N PHE A 225 -12.25 -6.13 27.51
CA PHE A 225 -12.59 -6.11 28.93
C PHE A 225 -14.07 -6.47 29.10
N LEU A 226 -14.35 -7.71 29.47
CA LEU A 226 -15.71 -8.24 29.52
C LEU A 226 -16.63 -7.44 30.47
N THR A 227 -16.16 -7.15 31.69
CA THR A 227 -16.92 -6.42 32.71
C THR A 227 -17.24 -4.98 32.28
N ALA A 228 -16.29 -4.35 31.61
CA ALA A 228 -16.44 -2.98 31.10
C ALA A 228 -17.07 -2.93 29.71
N LYS A 229 -17.34 -4.08 29.05
CA LYS A 229 -17.77 -4.17 27.66
C LYS A 229 -16.96 -3.24 26.75
N THR A 230 -15.65 -3.18 26.99
CA THR A 230 -14.73 -2.24 26.36
C THR A 230 -13.69 -3.00 25.56
N ASN A 231 -13.51 -2.59 24.32
CA ASN A 231 -12.44 -3.09 23.47
C ASN A 231 -11.36 -2.01 23.29
N VAL A 232 -10.11 -2.36 23.54
CA VAL A 232 -8.95 -1.49 23.30
C VAL A 232 -8.03 -2.19 22.32
N SER A 233 -7.70 -1.54 21.23
CA SER A 233 -6.71 -2.01 20.28
C SER A 233 -5.59 -1.00 20.09
N ILE A 234 -4.36 -1.49 20.04
CA ILE A 234 -3.16 -0.68 19.79
C ILE A 234 -2.46 -1.30 18.59
N VAL A 235 -2.18 -0.48 17.59
CA VAL A 235 -1.33 -0.83 16.44
C VAL A 235 -0.07 0.01 16.52
N PHE A 236 1.07 -0.63 16.35
CA PHE A 236 2.36 0.01 16.21
C PHE A 236 2.97 -0.41 14.87
N VAL A 237 3.45 0.56 14.09
CA VAL A 237 4.16 0.32 12.84
C VAL A 237 5.46 1.10 12.86
N ARG A 238 6.57 0.42 12.55
CA ARG A 238 7.84 1.05 12.23
C ARG A 238 8.36 0.48 10.94
N GLY A 239 8.64 1.36 9.98
CA GLY A 239 9.22 1.02 8.68
C GLY A 239 10.47 1.82 8.40
N GLU A 240 11.47 1.17 7.82
CA GLU A 240 12.66 1.82 7.28
C GLU A 240 12.86 1.36 5.84
N ILE A 241 13.04 2.31 4.92
CA ILE A 241 13.28 2.04 3.50
C ILE A 241 14.52 2.83 3.07
N LYS A 242 15.47 2.11 2.44
CA LYS A 242 16.65 2.72 1.81
C LYS A 242 16.64 2.40 0.33
N ASN A 243 16.72 3.41 -0.52
CA ASN A 243 16.79 3.25 -1.96
C ASN A 243 17.72 4.29 -2.59
N LEU A 244 18.16 3.99 -3.81
CA LEU A 244 19.01 4.86 -4.61
C LEU A 244 18.23 5.39 -5.80
N GLN A 245 18.47 6.65 -6.17
CA GLN A 245 17.97 7.26 -7.41
C GLN A 245 18.93 8.36 -7.87
N LEU A 246 18.79 8.81 -9.11
CA LEU A 246 19.44 10.02 -9.58
C LEU A 246 18.49 11.21 -9.43
N LEU A 247 18.98 12.28 -8.81
CA LEU A 247 18.29 13.56 -8.72
C LEU A 247 19.14 14.61 -9.44
N GLN A 248 18.59 15.22 -10.49
CA GLN A 248 19.35 16.16 -11.32
C GLN A 248 20.72 15.56 -11.73
N ASN A 249 20.72 14.29 -12.20
CA ASN A 249 21.89 13.50 -12.58
C ASN A 249 22.87 13.19 -11.44
N THR A 250 22.57 13.56 -10.20
CA THR A 250 23.41 13.26 -9.04
C THR A 250 22.89 12.05 -8.28
N GLU A 251 23.78 11.11 -7.99
CA GLU A 251 23.43 9.92 -7.21
C GLU A 251 23.01 10.29 -5.79
N THR A 252 21.77 9.95 -5.44
CA THR A 252 21.16 10.30 -4.16
C THR A 252 20.59 9.06 -3.49
N GLN A 253 21.12 8.74 -2.33
CA GLN A 253 20.56 7.73 -1.45
C GLN A 253 19.47 8.34 -0.60
N ILE A 254 18.35 7.67 -0.52
CA ILE A 254 17.18 8.10 0.25
C ILE A 254 16.93 7.08 1.36
N SER A 255 16.88 7.59 2.59
CA SER A 255 16.48 6.81 3.77
C SER A 255 15.18 7.38 4.32
N SER A 256 14.13 6.57 4.34
CA SER A 256 12.82 6.97 4.87
C SER A 256 12.46 6.10 6.05
N THR A 257 12.01 6.72 7.14
CA THR A 257 11.51 6.04 8.34
C THR A 257 10.07 6.46 8.58
N ILE A 258 9.21 5.50 8.85
CA ILE A 258 7.80 5.68 9.20
C ILE A 258 7.63 5.11 10.60
N ASN A 259 7.06 5.87 11.52
CA ASN A 259 6.61 5.39 12.82
C ASN A 259 5.14 5.81 12.99
N GLU A 260 4.28 4.85 13.32
CA GLU A 260 2.87 5.09 13.58
C GLU A 260 2.45 4.34 14.84
N ILE A 261 1.65 5.00 15.67
CA ILE A 261 0.92 4.39 16.79
C ILE A 261 -0.53 4.76 16.60
N LYS A 262 -1.40 3.76 16.53
CA LYS A 262 -2.84 3.94 16.49
C LYS A 262 -3.49 3.25 17.68
N ILE A 263 -4.30 3.98 18.42
CA ILE A 263 -5.05 3.47 19.56
C ILE A 263 -6.54 3.61 19.23
N LYS A 264 -7.28 2.51 19.26
CA LYS A 264 -8.73 2.53 19.12
C LYS A 264 -9.36 1.96 20.37
N THR A 265 -10.33 2.71 20.92
CA THR A 265 -11.12 2.30 22.08
C THR A 265 -12.60 2.34 21.71
N THR A 266 -13.32 1.27 22.02
CA THR A 266 -14.77 1.19 21.83
C THR A 266 -15.39 0.75 23.18
N VAL A 267 -16.31 1.54 23.70
CA VAL A 267 -16.98 1.29 24.98
C VAL A 267 -18.48 1.10 24.74
N ASN A 268 -18.99 -0.08 25.06
CA ASN A 268 -20.40 -0.46 24.91
C ASN A 268 -21.03 -0.84 26.26
N LYS A 269 -20.50 -0.30 27.35
CA LYS A 269 -20.92 -0.64 28.71
C LYS A 269 -22.30 -0.07 29.07
N PHE A 270 -22.59 1.11 28.56
CA PHE A 270 -23.77 1.89 29.00
C PHE A 270 -24.97 1.57 28.11
N SER A 271 -26.14 1.36 28.73
CA SER A 271 -27.38 1.17 27.98
C SER A 271 -27.85 2.44 27.26
N TRP A 272 -27.43 3.60 27.76
CA TRP A 272 -27.76 4.90 27.19
C TRP A 272 -26.81 5.42 26.15
N GLY A 273 -25.65 4.71 25.89
CA GLY A 273 -24.72 5.20 24.87
C GLY A 273 -23.48 4.36 24.66
N ASN A 274 -22.87 4.59 23.52
CA ASN A 274 -21.60 3.98 23.08
C ASN A 274 -20.57 5.07 22.79
N PHE A 275 -19.30 4.77 23.04
CA PHE A 275 -18.16 5.66 22.77
C PHE A 275 -17.17 4.96 21.87
N GLU A 276 -16.69 5.66 20.87
CA GLU A 276 -15.55 5.24 20.05
C GLU A 276 -14.51 6.34 20.01
N ASN A 277 -13.26 5.99 20.21
CA ASN A 277 -12.12 6.89 20.01
C ASN A 277 -11.06 6.20 19.16
N SER A 278 -10.52 6.90 18.21
CA SER A 278 -9.37 6.47 17.38
C SER A 278 -8.35 7.58 17.33
N LEU A 279 -7.23 7.39 18.04
CA LEU A 279 -6.07 8.28 18.02
C LEU A 279 -4.97 7.67 17.16
N SER A 280 -4.47 8.42 16.19
CA SER A 280 -3.30 8.05 15.37
C SER A 280 -2.22 9.11 15.51
N LEU A 281 -1.02 8.67 15.86
CA LEU A 281 0.19 9.47 15.95
C LEU A 281 1.16 8.95 14.91
N GLN A 282 1.60 9.78 13.98
CA GLN A 282 2.51 9.40 12.92
C GLN A 282 3.70 10.35 12.85
N LYS A 283 4.90 9.77 12.77
CA LYS A 283 6.14 10.50 12.52
C LYS A 283 6.86 9.88 11.33
N ASN A 284 6.99 10.64 10.25
CA ASN A 284 7.74 10.27 9.06
C ASN A 284 9.01 11.10 8.99
N LYS A 285 10.11 10.45 8.64
CA LYS A 285 11.41 11.10 8.46
C LYS A 285 11.99 10.64 7.13
N SER A 286 12.48 11.58 6.34
CA SER A 286 13.17 11.30 5.07
C SER A 286 14.47 12.05 5.00
N LYS A 287 15.56 11.32 4.84
CA LYS A 287 16.91 11.85 4.70
C LYS A 287 17.44 11.59 3.30
N LEU A 288 18.08 12.60 2.73
CA LEU A 288 18.75 12.54 1.45
C LEU A 288 20.27 12.61 1.67
N PHE A 289 20.99 11.70 1.03
CA PHE A 289 22.45 11.66 1.09
C PHE A 289 23.03 11.73 -0.32
N GLN A 290 23.96 12.67 -0.54
CA GLN A 290 24.77 12.74 -1.75
C GLN A 290 26.24 12.63 -1.35
N MET A 291 27.02 11.80 -2.06
CA MET A 291 28.41 11.52 -1.73
C MET A 291 28.64 11.20 -0.23
N ARG A 292 27.69 10.48 0.39
CA ARG A 292 27.62 10.14 1.83
C ARG A 292 27.30 11.29 2.77
N ASN A 293 27.21 12.51 2.29
CA ASN A 293 26.82 13.67 3.10
C ASN A 293 25.29 13.80 3.14
N GLU A 294 24.75 14.07 4.32
CA GLU A 294 23.31 14.39 4.47
C GLU A 294 23.07 15.80 3.94
N ILE A 295 22.23 15.89 2.90
CA ILE A 295 21.88 17.19 2.28
C ILE A 295 20.48 17.67 2.66
N SER A 296 19.63 16.79 3.19
CA SER A 296 18.28 17.15 3.60
C SER A 296 17.75 16.17 4.65
N ASP A 297 17.07 16.70 5.66
CA ASP A 297 16.32 15.97 6.68
C ASP A 297 14.91 16.57 6.79
N ILE A 298 13.92 15.86 6.25
CA ILE A 298 12.53 16.27 6.29
C ILE A 298 11.80 15.38 7.29
N GLN A 299 11.13 16.00 8.25
CA GLN A 299 10.32 15.29 9.22
C GLN A 299 8.89 15.83 9.17
N ASN A 300 7.94 14.90 9.18
CA ASN A 300 6.51 15.19 9.27
C ASN A 300 5.99 14.51 10.53
N PHE A 301 5.22 15.25 11.30
CA PHE A 301 4.50 14.74 12.44
C PHE A 301 3.01 15.02 12.25
N SER A 302 2.18 14.03 12.49
CA SER A 302 0.72 14.19 12.45
C SER A 302 0.04 13.52 13.63
N ILE A 303 -0.96 14.20 14.16
CA ILE A 303 -1.92 13.69 15.12
C ILE A 303 -3.29 13.71 14.45
N GLN A 304 -3.97 12.58 14.51
CA GLN A 304 -5.35 12.48 14.07
C GLN A 304 -6.15 11.84 15.20
N ASN A 305 -7.23 12.48 15.62
CA ASN A 305 -8.13 11.91 16.61
C ASN A 305 -9.56 11.99 16.09
N ASN A 306 -10.21 10.84 15.99
CA ASN A 306 -11.63 10.73 15.72
C ASN A 306 -12.32 10.23 16.96
N PHE A 307 -13.27 10.99 17.48
CA PHE A 307 -14.08 10.63 18.64
C PHE A 307 -15.54 10.66 18.26
N LYS A 308 -16.26 9.58 18.57
CA LYS A 308 -17.70 9.42 18.34
C LYS A 308 -18.40 9.03 19.63
N ILE A 309 -19.52 9.64 19.86
CA ILE A 309 -20.42 9.28 20.95
C ILE A 309 -21.84 9.15 20.41
N TYR A 310 -22.50 8.08 20.81
CA TYR A 310 -23.90 7.81 20.50
C TYR A 310 -24.68 7.78 21.81
N PHE A 311 -25.76 8.55 21.89
CA PHE A 311 -26.68 8.55 22.99
C PHE A 311 -28.01 7.92 22.56
N PHE A 312 -28.46 6.93 23.31
CA PHE A 312 -29.75 6.27 23.15
C PHE A 312 -30.69 6.80 24.21
N LEU A 313 -31.37 7.89 23.91
CA LEU A 313 -32.25 8.55 24.86
C LEU A 313 -33.53 7.74 25.13
N THR A 314 -34.02 7.08 24.09
CA THR A 314 -35.11 6.09 24.15
C THR A 314 -34.85 5.00 23.10
N SER A 315 -35.66 3.94 23.05
CA SER A 315 -35.62 2.93 22.00
C SER A 315 -35.91 3.49 20.59
N LYS A 316 -36.51 4.68 20.51
CA LYS A 316 -36.89 5.34 19.24
C LYS A 316 -36.05 6.56 18.93
N PHE A 317 -35.33 7.11 19.90
CA PHE A 317 -34.62 8.38 19.76
C PHE A 317 -33.18 8.24 20.16
N SER A 318 -32.28 8.55 19.22
CA SER A 318 -30.85 8.55 19.45
C SER A 318 -30.20 9.80 18.84
N THR A 319 -29.11 10.23 19.44
CA THR A 319 -28.27 11.32 18.91
C THR A 319 -26.82 10.91 18.91
N SER A 320 -26.03 11.50 18.02
CA SER A 320 -24.61 11.24 17.91
C SER A 320 -23.83 12.53 17.74
N VAL A 321 -22.63 12.54 18.28
CA VAL A 321 -21.64 13.59 18.07
C VAL A 321 -20.39 12.92 17.54
N ASN A 322 -19.86 13.45 16.44
CA ASN A 322 -18.58 13.03 15.87
C ASN A 322 -17.63 14.23 15.83
N THR A 323 -16.42 14.05 16.30
CA THR A 323 -15.35 15.05 16.22
C THR A 323 -14.14 14.47 15.53
N ASP A 324 -13.57 15.24 14.60
CA ASP A 324 -12.32 14.92 13.93
C ASP A 324 -11.32 16.04 14.20
N TYR A 325 -10.20 15.69 14.81
CA TYR A 325 -9.09 16.59 15.05
C TYR A 325 -7.88 16.16 14.25
N TYR A 326 -7.25 17.11 13.56
CA TYR A 326 -6.05 16.92 12.77
C TYR A 326 -5.02 17.98 13.15
N ASP A 327 -3.80 17.55 13.40
CA ASP A 327 -2.63 18.42 13.62
C ASP A 327 -1.48 17.91 12.77
N PHE A 328 -1.05 18.70 11.77
CA PHE A 328 0.03 18.38 10.86
C PHE A 328 1.15 19.39 11.05
N LYS A 329 2.36 18.90 11.29
CA LYS A 329 3.55 19.73 11.45
C LYS A 329 4.69 19.13 10.65
N ASN A 330 5.45 19.99 9.94
CA ASN A 330 6.67 19.59 9.25
C ASN A 330 7.87 20.47 9.64
N THR A 331 9.06 20.05 9.25
CA THR A 331 10.31 20.80 9.51
C THR A 331 10.46 22.07 8.68
N GLN A 332 9.62 22.30 7.66
CA GLN A 332 9.61 23.49 6.82
C GLN A 332 8.60 24.56 7.30
N ALA A 333 8.25 24.53 8.58
CA ALA A 333 7.36 25.47 9.27
C ALA A 333 5.87 25.43 8.81
N VAL A 334 5.44 24.43 8.04
CA VAL A 334 4.01 24.25 7.79
C VAL A 334 3.38 23.58 9.02
N HIS A 335 2.40 24.26 9.59
CA HIS A 335 1.64 23.78 10.73
C HIS A 335 0.16 24.05 10.48
N SER A 336 -0.64 22.99 10.35
CA SER A 336 -2.06 23.07 10.07
C SER A 336 -2.84 22.30 11.12
N LYS A 337 -3.86 22.93 11.68
CA LYS A 337 -4.75 22.33 12.67
C LYS A 337 -6.20 22.47 12.21
N TYR A 338 -6.95 21.39 12.32
CA TYR A 338 -8.37 21.36 11.98
C TYR A 338 -9.13 20.64 13.05
N PHE A 339 -10.30 21.16 13.34
CA PHE A 339 -11.27 20.52 14.21
C PHE A 339 -12.63 20.55 13.52
N PHE A 340 -13.19 19.39 13.26
CA PHE A 340 -14.52 19.21 12.69
C PHE A 340 -15.44 18.68 13.76
N LEU A 341 -16.67 19.16 13.73
CA LEU A 341 -17.75 18.73 14.62
C LEU A 341 -18.98 18.44 13.78
N ASP A 342 -19.48 17.22 13.89
CA ASP A 342 -20.73 16.80 13.30
C ASP A 342 -21.70 16.37 14.39
N TRP A 343 -22.98 16.64 14.16
CA TRP A 343 -24.05 16.22 15.04
C TRP A 343 -25.12 15.50 14.22
N GLY A 344 -25.62 14.39 14.76
CA GLY A 344 -26.65 13.57 14.17
C GLY A 344 -27.78 13.27 15.13
N LEU A 345 -29.00 13.20 14.63
CA LEU A 345 -30.20 12.86 15.36
C LEU A 345 -30.98 11.85 14.54
N ARG A 346 -31.46 10.79 15.19
CA ARG A 346 -32.31 9.77 14.58
C ARG A 346 -33.54 9.54 15.43
N TYR A 347 -34.69 9.58 14.76
CA TYR A 347 -35.99 9.29 15.38
C TYR A 347 -36.72 8.22 14.57
N LYS A 348 -37.11 7.15 15.23
CA LYS A 348 -37.84 6.03 14.64
C LYS A 348 -39.32 6.10 15.02
N PHE A 349 -40.17 6.32 14.03
CA PHE A 349 -41.61 6.41 14.22
C PHE A 349 -42.32 5.39 13.32
N ARG A 350 -42.83 4.30 13.91
CA ARG A 350 -43.49 3.19 13.16
C ARG A 350 -42.60 2.71 12.03
N ASN A 351 -43.04 2.91 10.78
CA ASN A 351 -42.35 2.48 9.57
C ASN A 351 -41.48 3.62 8.96
N ILE A 352 -41.30 4.72 9.70
CA ILE A 352 -40.51 5.86 9.23
C ILE A 352 -39.30 6.06 10.13
N ASP A 353 -38.12 6.07 9.55
CA ASP A 353 -36.90 6.51 10.22
C ASP A 353 -36.54 7.92 9.72
N ILE A 354 -36.46 8.87 10.65
CA ILE A 354 -36.04 10.24 10.36
C ILE A 354 -34.63 10.44 10.86
N GLU A 355 -33.74 10.83 9.98
CA GLU A 355 -32.36 11.14 10.31
C GLU A 355 -32.08 12.61 9.97
N ALA A 356 -31.67 13.41 10.95
CA ALA A 356 -31.16 14.75 10.74
C ALA A 356 -29.68 14.79 11.07
N THR A 357 -28.87 15.36 10.17
CA THR A 357 -27.42 15.49 10.36
C THR A 357 -26.99 16.92 10.08
N ILE A 358 -26.15 17.47 10.94
CA ILE A 358 -25.43 18.72 10.70
C ILE A 358 -23.95 18.35 10.65
N THR A 359 -23.31 18.60 9.51
CA THR A 359 -21.89 18.31 9.33
C THR A 359 -21.09 19.59 9.24
N ASN A 360 -19.84 19.50 9.71
CA ASN A 360 -18.89 20.62 9.74
C ASN A 360 -19.44 21.86 10.47
N ILE A 361 -19.98 21.66 11.67
CA ILE A 361 -20.55 22.76 12.51
C ILE A 361 -19.50 23.85 12.75
N THR A 362 -18.23 23.49 12.82
CA THR A 362 -17.09 24.43 12.95
C THR A 362 -16.88 25.30 11.71
N ASN A 363 -17.59 25.01 10.62
CA ASN A 363 -17.60 25.78 9.37
C ASN A 363 -16.21 25.98 8.73
N ASN A 364 -15.36 24.97 8.82
CA ASN A 364 -14.09 25.00 8.10
C ASN A 364 -14.35 24.94 6.59
N LYS A 365 -13.84 25.91 5.81
CA LYS A 365 -14.08 26.03 4.37
C LYS A 365 -12.93 25.50 3.53
N VAL A 366 -11.76 25.38 4.12
CA VAL A 366 -10.54 24.92 3.45
C VAL A 366 -9.83 23.92 4.33
N PHE A 367 -9.33 22.85 3.72
CA PHE A 367 -8.44 21.87 4.35
C PHE A 367 -7.14 21.86 3.57
N ASN A 368 -6.07 22.34 4.19
CA ASN A 368 -4.75 22.38 3.58
C ASN A 368 -4.02 21.11 4.00
N ALA A 369 -3.64 20.31 3.03
CA ALA A 369 -2.79 19.16 3.25
C ALA A 369 -1.46 19.39 2.55
N ALA A 370 -0.37 19.34 3.30
CA ALA A 370 0.97 19.36 2.73
C ALA A 370 1.49 17.94 2.59
N LEU A 371 1.71 17.48 1.36
CA LEU A 371 2.43 16.28 1.08
C LEU A 371 3.89 16.62 0.81
N LEU A 372 4.74 16.35 1.77
CA LEU A 372 6.17 16.42 1.60
C LEU A 372 6.68 15.05 1.17
N THR A 373 7.09 14.97 -0.07
CA THR A 373 7.86 13.84 -0.58
C THR A 373 9.35 14.18 -0.45
N LYS A 374 10.19 13.21 -0.77
CA LYS A 374 11.65 13.34 -0.70
C LYS A 374 12.21 14.55 -1.47
N ASN A 375 11.53 15.02 -2.51
CA ASN A 375 12.03 16.01 -3.47
C ASN A 375 11.01 17.06 -3.84
N THR A 376 9.79 16.97 -3.36
CA THR A 376 8.70 17.90 -3.69
C THR A 376 7.90 18.23 -2.45
N SER A 377 7.61 19.49 -2.26
CA SER A 377 6.56 19.99 -1.38
C SER A 377 5.33 20.22 -2.25
N GLN A 378 4.25 19.53 -1.95
CA GLN A 378 2.97 19.75 -2.61
C GLN A 378 1.97 20.17 -1.55
N GLU A 379 1.45 21.38 -1.69
CA GLU A 379 0.35 21.87 -0.89
C GLU A 379 -0.95 21.68 -1.68
N TYR A 380 -1.93 21.12 -1.02
CA TYR A 380 -3.26 20.89 -1.56
C TYR A 380 -4.26 21.65 -0.71
N ASP A 381 -4.92 22.61 -1.32
CA ASP A 381 -6.05 23.32 -0.72
C ASP A 381 -7.34 22.67 -1.19
N TYR A 382 -7.93 21.87 -0.34
CA TYR A 382 -9.24 21.29 -0.60
C TYR A 382 -10.32 22.24 -0.10
N LYS A 383 -11.17 22.72 -1.03
CA LYS A 383 -12.41 23.40 -0.64
C LYS A 383 -13.35 22.37 -0.03
N ILE A 384 -13.70 22.55 1.23
CA ILE A 384 -14.61 21.69 1.94
C ILE A 384 -16.00 22.30 1.89
N ARG A 385 -17.00 21.44 1.85
CA ARG A 385 -18.39 21.89 2.02
C ARG A 385 -18.53 22.59 3.38
N PRO A 386 -19.04 23.81 3.43
CA PRO A 386 -19.26 24.53 4.68
C PRO A 386 -20.29 23.77 5.54
N ALA A 387 -20.58 24.31 6.73
CA ALA A 387 -21.62 23.76 7.59
C ALA A 387 -22.89 23.52 6.79
N ASN A 388 -23.42 22.32 6.86
CA ASN A 388 -24.64 21.95 6.14
C ASN A 388 -25.50 21.03 6.99
N ALA A 389 -26.82 21.15 6.79
CA ALA A 389 -27.82 20.32 7.44
C ALA A 389 -28.55 19.48 6.38
N LEU A 390 -28.81 18.23 6.70
CA LEU A 390 -29.52 17.29 5.85
C LEU A 390 -30.53 16.51 6.69
N VAL A 391 -31.77 16.40 6.21
CA VAL A 391 -32.80 15.56 6.79
C VAL A 391 -33.14 14.46 5.77
N ARG A 392 -33.15 13.21 6.24
CA ARG A 392 -33.51 12.03 5.45
C ARG A 392 -34.70 11.33 6.07
N PHE A 393 -35.58 10.82 5.24
CA PHE A 393 -36.69 9.99 5.62
C PHE A 393 -36.55 8.63 4.97
N TYR A 394 -36.57 7.57 5.77
CA TYR A 394 -36.53 6.19 5.31
C TYR A 394 -37.89 5.55 5.60
N PHE A 395 -38.53 5.02 4.57
CA PHE A 395 -39.83 4.35 4.69
C PHE A 395 -39.61 2.84 4.53
N SER A 396 -40.11 2.05 5.49
CA SER A 396 -40.18 0.60 5.37
C SER A 396 -41.63 0.20 5.07
N PHE A 397 -41.82 -0.46 3.95
CA PHE A 397 -43.11 -0.96 3.49
C PHE A 397 -43.35 -2.38 3.97
#